data_70179e7c749dd1bc1dbf2ac8ba54bd08
#
_entry.id   70179e7c749dd1bc1dbf2ac8ba54bd08
#
_cell.length_a   1.000
_cell.length_b   1.000
_cell.length_c   1.000
_cell.angle_alpha   90.00
_cell.angle_beta   90.00
_cell.angle_gamma   90.00
#
_symmetry.space_group_name_H-M   'P 1'
#
loop_
_entity.id
_entity.type
_entity.pdbx_description
1 polymer ?
#
loop_
_entity_poly.entity_id
_entity_poly.type
_entity_poly.pdbx_seq_one_letter_code
_entity_poly.pdbx_strand_id
1 'polypeptide(L)'
;KDAGKTILFCSHSTYHIESICSRALWIDQGQVRLDADPARVVAAYNDFLGRAAHGFEPEPSVGAKHMPGGQAEPANESAPAFRPGQGRLVNVEAVSGTQRGKRVKLHSLRDDLRLEVSYVVDPALPLPSVIMSLFSRSGNMVCSAGSHNDHVQLPRDEQGRGMATLSFPRMALLKGDYFINVFLACERGLHYYESALYTIDLEVTQDGLEQGVVTLPHHWNE
;
A
#
# COMPACT_ATOMS: atom_id res chain seq x y z
N LYS A 1 22.45 -11.61 7.39
CA LYS A 1 23.58 -10.74 7.80
C LYS A 1 24.72 -11.51 8.45
N ASP A 2 24.44 -12.64 9.09
CA ASP A 2 25.42 -13.36 9.92
C ASP A 2 26.51 -14.15 9.15
N ALA A 3 26.39 -14.25 7.84
CA ALA A 3 27.34 -14.99 7.01
C ALA A 3 28.49 -14.13 6.43
N GLY A 4 28.66 -12.86 6.85
CA GLY A 4 29.71 -11.96 6.38
C GLY A 4 29.65 -11.58 4.89
N LYS A 5 28.52 -11.85 4.21
CA LYS A 5 28.33 -11.54 2.78
C LYS A 5 27.78 -10.13 2.60
N THR A 6 28.32 -9.42 1.60
CA THR A 6 27.75 -8.14 1.16
C THR A 6 26.53 -8.39 0.29
N ILE A 7 25.44 -7.72 0.62
CA ILE A 7 24.17 -7.80 -0.15
C ILE A 7 23.90 -6.41 -0.71
N LEU A 8 23.74 -6.31 -2.03
CA LEU A 8 23.22 -5.13 -2.70
C LEU A 8 21.71 -5.33 -2.90
N PHE A 9 20.91 -4.41 -2.37
CA PHE A 9 19.46 -4.46 -2.41
C PHE A 9 18.91 -3.20 -3.08
N CYS A 10 18.14 -3.37 -4.17
CA CYS A 10 17.44 -2.29 -4.85
C CYS A 10 15.94 -2.42 -4.61
N SER A 11 15.29 -1.36 -4.14
CA SER A 11 13.87 -1.33 -3.89
C SER A 11 13.30 0.07 -4.09
N HIS A 12 12.04 0.14 -4.48
CA HIS A 12 11.24 1.36 -4.42
C HIS A 12 10.52 1.53 -3.07
N SER A 13 10.57 0.51 -2.20
CA SER A 13 10.00 0.56 -0.84
C SER A 13 11.01 1.17 0.13
N THR A 14 10.76 2.39 0.55
CA THR A 14 11.60 3.11 1.53
C THR A 14 11.64 2.39 2.86
N TYR A 15 10.54 1.75 3.29
CA TYR A 15 10.47 0.91 4.49
C TYR A 15 11.50 -0.23 4.45
N HIS A 16 11.61 -0.95 3.33
CA HIS A 16 12.58 -2.04 3.20
C HIS A 16 14.02 -1.53 3.23
N ILE A 17 14.28 -0.37 2.64
CA ILE A 17 15.61 0.25 2.68
C ILE A 17 16.00 0.54 4.14
N GLU A 18 15.10 1.14 4.93
CA GLU A 18 15.36 1.46 6.34
C GLU A 18 15.51 0.21 7.22
N SER A 19 14.68 -0.82 7.01
CA SER A 19 14.66 -1.99 7.88
C SER A 19 15.79 -2.99 7.59
N ILE A 20 16.27 -3.08 6.35
CA ILE A 20 17.19 -4.14 5.93
C ILE A 20 18.62 -3.63 5.74
N CYS A 21 18.78 -2.40 5.22
CA CYS A 21 20.07 -1.86 4.84
C CYS A 21 20.80 -1.22 6.04
N SER A 22 22.13 -1.27 6.03
CA SER A 22 23.00 -0.51 6.95
C SER A 22 23.53 0.77 6.31
N ARG A 23 23.40 0.91 4.97
CA ARG A 23 23.80 2.06 4.16
C ARG A 23 22.89 2.12 2.96
N ALA A 24 22.51 3.31 2.53
CA ALA A 24 21.68 3.53 1.36
C ALA A 24 22.29 4.55 0.40
N LEU A 25 21.98 4.39 -0.87
CA LEU A 25 22.37 5.28 -1.97
C LEU A 25 21.11 5.73 -2.69
N TRP A 26 20.88 7.04 -2.77
CA TRP A 26 19.89 7.61 -3.67
C TRP A 26 20.54 7.98 -4.99
N ILE A 27 20.08 7.33 -6.04
CA ILE A 27 20.54 7.56 -7.42
C ILE A 27 19.41 8.23 -8.19
N ASP A 28 19.72 9.32 -8.87
CA ASP A 28 18.80 10.05 -9.73
C ASP A 28 19.53 10.44 -11.01
N GLN A 29 18.92 10.19 -12.17
CA GLN A 29 19.50 10.43 -13.50
C GLN A 29 20.92 9.86 -13.67
N GLY A 30 21.19 8.69 -13.10
CA GLY A 30 22.48 8.00 -13.17
C GLY A 30 23.56 8.57 -12.24
N GLN A 31 23.26 9.56 -11.40
CA GLN A 31 24.17 10.14 -10.42
C GLN A 31 23.76 9.83 -8.99
N VAL A 32 24.75 9.61 -8.12
CA VAL A 32 24.51 9.47 -6.68
C VAL A 32 24.18 10.85 -6.10
N ARG A 33 22.95 11.03 -5.67
CA ARG A 33 22.46 12.25 -4.99
C ARG A 33 22.82 12.28 -3.53
N LEU A 34 22.69 11.13 -2.87
CA LEU A 34 23.01 10.99 -1.46
C LEU A 34 23.50 9.57 -1.16
N ASP A 35 24.53 9.47 -0.35
CA ASP A 35 25.11 8.25 0.17
C ASP A 35 25.23 8.41 1.69
N ALA A 36 24.40 7.73 2.45
CA ALA A 36 24.32 7.91 3.90
C ALA A 36 23.63 6.72 4.60
N ASP A 37 23.34 6.92 5.89
CA ASP A 37 22.41 6.08 6.66
C ASP A 37 21.04 6.00 5.98
N PRO A 38 20.38 4.82 6.00
CA PRO A 38 19.10 4.61 5.32
C PRO A 38 18.02 5.61 5.69
N ALA A 39 17.85 5.94 6.98
CA ALA A 39 16.82 6.87 7.42
C ALA A 39 17.04 8.28 6.84
N ARG A 40 18.29 8.73 6.78
CA ARG A 40 18.65 10.02 6.19
C ARG A 40 18.41 10.07 4.69
N VAL A 41 18.75 8.98 3.97
CA VAL A 41 18.52 8.90 2.52
C VAL A 41 17.03 8.89 2.21
N VAL A 42 16.25 8.10 2.96
CA VAL A 42 14.80 8.01 2.79
C VAL A 42 14.12 9.33 3.11
N ALA A 43 14.51 10.02 4.18
CA ALA A 43 13.97 11.34 4.50
C ALA A 43 14.22 12.36 3.38
N ALA A 44 15.47 12.42 2.85
CA ALA A 44 15.81 13.31 1.75
C ALA A 44 15.08 12.97 0.44
N TYR A 45 14.89 11.68 0.15
CA TYR A 45 14.13 11.21 -1.01
C TYR A 45 12.65 11.57 -0.92
N ASN A 46 12.03 11.36 0.25
CA ASN A 46 10.64 11.73 0.49
C ASN A 46 10.40 13.24 0.42
N ASP A 47 11.33 14.07 0.94
CA ASP A 47 11.29 15.51 0.81
C ASP A 47 11.39 15.98 -0.66
N PHE A 48 12.25 15.33 -1.44
CA PHE A 48 12.36 15.57 -2.88
C PHE A 48 11.05 15.24 -3.61
N LEU A 49 10.44 14.08 -3.32
CA LEU A 49 9.15 13.69 -3.91
C LEU A 49 8.03 14.66 -3.50
N GLY A 50 8.02 15.10 -2.24
CA GLY A 50 7.06 16.09 -1.76
C GLY A 50 7.17 17.43 -2.48
N ARG A 51 8.39 17.92 -2.73
CA ARG A 51 8.61 19.14 -3.50
C ARG A 51 8.24 19.00 -4.97
N ALA A 52 8.53 17.85 -5.58
CA ALA A 52 8.14 17.54 -6.95
C ALA A 52 6.61 17.50 -7.13
N ALA A 53 5.87 17.04 -6.11
CA ALA A 53 4.41 17.03 -6.12
C ALA A 53 3.76 18.42 -5.98
N HIS A 54 4.50 19.41 -5.47
CA HIS A 54 3.97 20.75 -5.18
C HIS A 54 4.39 21.86 -6.18
N GLY A 55 5.10 21.57 -7.26
CA GLY A 55 5.50 22.67 -8.12
C GLY A 55 6.40 22.43 -9.32
N PHE A 56 6.33 21.27 -9.95
CA PHE A 56 7.02 21.09 -11.23
C PHE A 56 6.08 20.39 -12.21
N GLU A 57 5.63 21.13 -13.23
CA GLU A 57 5.13 20.50 -14.45
C GLU A 57 6.33 19.74 -15.06
N PRO A 58 6.21 18.42 -15.28
CA PRO A 58 7.25 17.69 -15.98
C PRO A 58 7.23 18.13 -17.44
N GLU A 59 8.33 18.69 -17.91
CA GLU A 59 8.60 18.79 -19.34
C GLU A 59 8.42 17.39 -19.96
N PRO A 60 7.75 17.25 -21.11
CA PRO A 60 7.46 15.95 -21.70
C PRO A 60 8.79 15.30 -22.16
N SER A 61 9.23 14.28 -21.45
CA SER A 61 10.27 13.40 -21.92
C SER A 61 9.76 12.66 -23.16
N VAL A 62 10.34 12.99 -24.28
CA VAL A 62 10.13 12.35 -25.59
C VAL A 62 10.50 10.87 -25.46
N GLY A 63 9.50 9.96 -25.56
CA GLY A 63 9.79 8.56 -25.83
C GLY A 63 9.01 7.47 -25.07
N ALA A 64 7.76 7.65 -24.73
CA ALA A 64 6.90 6.51 -24.41
C ALA A 64 5.89 6.31 -25.53
N LYS A 65 6.11 5.31 -26.37
CA LYS A 65 5.18 4.89 -27.41
C LYS A 65 3.87 4.44 -26.76
N HIS A 66 2.83 5.19 -27.07
CA HIS A 66 1.44 4.88 -26.79
C HIS A 66 1.09 3.52 -27.40
N MET A 67 0.76 2.52 -26.60
CA MET A 67 0.11 1.31 -27.08
C MET A 67 -1.40 1.50 -27.01
N PRO A 68 -2.15 1.16 -28.07
CA PRO A 68 -3.58 1.43 -28.16
C PRO A 68 -4.38 0.54 -27.19
N GLY A 69 -5.46 1.14 -26.66
CA GLY A 69 -6.36 0.51 -25.71
C GLY A 69 -6.92 -0.82 -26.18
N GLY A 70 -6.68 -1.85 -25.39
CA GLY A 70 -7.39 -3.12 -25.49
C GLY A 70 -8.77 -2.97 -24.86
N GLN A 71 -9.79 -3.25 -25.65
CA GLN A 71 -11.18 -3.37 -25.21
C GLN A 71 -11.27 -4.50 -24.18
N ALA A 72 -11.97 -4.23 -23.08
CA ALA A 72 -12.28 -5.26 -22.08
C ALA A 72 -13.23 -6.29 -22.72
N GLU A 73 -12.73 -7.48 -22.97
CA GLU A 73 -13.56 -8.64 -23.28
C GLU A 73 -14.28 -9.13 -22.01
N PRO A 74 -15.50 -9.66 -22.10
CA PRO A 74 -16.24 -10.17 -20.94
C PRO A 74 -15.51 -11.39 -20.36
N ALA A 75 -15.35 -11.37 -19.03
CA ALA A 75 -14.70 -12.42 -18.29
C ALA A 75 -15.41 -13.78 -18.51
N ASN A 76 -14.73 -14.66 -19.24
CA ASN A 76 -15.07 -16.07 -19.31
C ASN A 76 -14.56 -16.73 -18.01
N GLU A 77 -15.45 -17.38 -17.24
CA GLU A 77 -15.20 -18.06 -15.97
C GLU A 77 -14.39 -19.36 -16.14
N SER A 78 -13.36 -19.39 -16.94
CA SER A 78 -12.39 -20.47 -16.90
C SER A 78 -11.27 -20.08 -15.93
N ALA A 79 -11.00 -20.94 -14.94
CA ALA A 79 -9.97 -20.75 -13.92
C ALA A 79 -8.67 -20.27 -14.57
N PRO A 80 -8.07 -19.16 -14.08
CA PRO A 80 -6.87 -18.61 -14.66
C PRO A 80 -5.73 -19.61 -14.51
N ALA A 81 -5.12 -20.01 -15.64
CA ALA A 81 -3.91 -20.81 -15.63
C ALA A 81 -2.82 -20.02 -14.90
N PHE A 82 -2.46 -20.44 -13.70
CA PHE A 82 -1.37 -19.86 -12.94
C PHE A 82 -0.05 -20.05 -13.66
N ARG A 83 0.74 -18.98 -13.73
CA ARG A 83 2.17 -19.14 -13.95
C ARG A 83 2.80 -19.53 -12.62
N PRO A 84 3.66 -20.58 -12.56
CA PRO A 84 4.32 -20.97 -11.33
C PRO A 84 5.03 -19.78 -10.65
N GLY A 85 4.86 -19.66 -9.34
CA GLY A 85 5.50 -18.62 -8.54
C GLY A 85 4.77 -17.26 -8.51
N GLN A 86 3.50 -17.18 -8.93
CA GLN A 86 2.74 -15.92 -8.97
C GLN A 86 1.57 -15.88 -7.98
N GLY A 87 1.19 -14.65 -7.60
CA GLY A 87 -0.03 -14.34 -6.89
C GLY A 87 -0.71 -13.13 -7.53
N ARG A 88 -2.05 -13.04 -7.42
CA ARG A 88 -2.85 -11.95 -7.98
C ARG A 88 -3.96 -11.51 -7.03
N LEU A 89 -4.20 -10.21 -6.99
CA LEU A 89 -5.38 -9.61 -6.37
C LEU A 89 -6.57 -9.80 -7.32
N VAL A 90 -7.63 -10.42 -6.83
CA VAL A 90 -8.87 -10.64 -7.60
C VAL A 90 -9.81 -9.47 -7.43
N ASN A 91 -10.03 -9.06 -6.19
CA ASN A 91 -10.86 -7.91 -5.86
C ASN A 91 -10.38 -7.27 -4.55
N VAL A 92 -10.52 -5.95 -4.46
CA VAL A 92 -10.29 -5.16 -3.25
C VAL A 92 -11.49 -4.24 -3.09
N GLU A 93 -12.19 -4.31 -1.98
CA GLU A 93 -13.33 -3.45 -1.68
C GLU A 93 -13.25 -2.91 -0.27
N ALA A 94 -13.78 -1.71 -0.10
CA ALA A 94 -14.03 -1.12 1.20
C ALA A 94 -15.52 -1.24 1.55
N VAL A 95 -15.80 -1.47 2.83
CA VAL A 95 -17.17 -1.57 3.38
C VAL A 95 -17.25 -0.65 4.59
N SER A 96 -18.29 0.19 4.63
CA SER A 96 -18.63 1.03 5.78
C SER A 96 -20.15 1.19 5.87
N GLY A 97 -20.76 0.66 6.92
CA GLY A 97 -22.21 0.58 7.05
C GLY A 97 -22.83 -0.16 5.86
N THR A 98 -23.67 0.51 5.09
CA THR A 98 -24.32 -0.01 3.87
C THR A 98 -23.51 0.26 2.59
N GLN A 99 -22.45 1.05 2.67
CA GLN A 99 -21.60 1.37 1.53
C GLN A 99 -20.60 0.24 1.26
N ARG A 100 -20.42 -0.10 0.00
CA ARG A 100 -19.45 -1.10 -0.47
C ARG A 100 -18.88 -0.67 -1.82
N GLY A 101 -17.57 -0.82 -2.01
CA GLY A 101 -16.89 -0.57 -3.29
C GLY A 101 -15.53 0.08 -3.16
N LYS A 102 -15.13 0.77 -4.21
CA LYS A 102 -13.82 1.45 -4.30
C LYS A 102 -13.81 2.86 -3.71
N ARG A 103 -14.98 3.42 -3.46
CA ARG A 103 -15.14 4.73 -2.84
C ARG A 103 -16.16 4.64 -1.71
N VAL A 104 -15.77 5.05 -0.52
CA VAL A 104 -16.65 5.08 0.65
C VAL A 104 -16.48 6.42 1.39
N LYS A 105 -17.59 6.85 2.01
CA LYS A 105 -17.62 8.02 2.89
C LYS A 105 -17.68 7.54 4.33
N LEU A 106 -16.89 8.17 5.18
CA LEU A 106 -16.77 7.86 6.59
C LEU A 106 -17.04 9.10 7.43
N HIS A 107 -17.62 8.88 8.59
CA HIS A 107 -17.64 9.90 9.65
C HIS A 107 -16.60 9.54 10.72
N SER A 108 -15.69 10.48 10.98
CA SER A 108 -14.60 10.33 11.96
C SER A 108 -15.12 9.83 13.31
N LEU A 109 -14.45 8.84 13.89
CA LEU A 109 -14.75 8.24 15.20
C LEU A 109 -16.12 7.57 15.34
N ARG A 110 -16.95 7.56 14.29
CA ARG A 110 -18.27 6.91 14.29
C ARG A 110 -18.31 5.67 13.43
N ASP A 111 -17.77 5.78 12.22
CA ASP A 111 -17.89 4.74 11.23
C ASP A 111 -16.72 3.77 11.29
N ASP A 112 -17.04 2.50 11.12
CA ASP A 112 -16.06 1.44 10.92
C ASP A 112 -15.68 1.37 9.44
N LEU A 113 -14.41 1.09 9.17
CA LEU A 113 -13.92 0.74 7.84
C LEU A 113 -13.50 -0.73 7.84
N ARG A 114 -14.00 -1.50 6.88
CA ARG A 114 -13.54 -2.86 6.60
C ARG A 114 -13.04 -2.96 5.17
N LEU A 115 -11.84 -3.49 4.99
CA LEU A 115 -11.28 -3.84 3.69
C LEU A 115 -11.45 -5.34 3.46
N GLU A 116 -11.98 -5.70 2.30
CA GLU A 116 -12.09 -7.08 1.82
C GLU A 116 -11.20 -7.25 0.61
N VAL A 117 -10.22 -8.15 0.71
CA VAL A 117 -9.19 -8.40 -0.29
C VAL A 117 -9.27 -9.85 -0.73
N SER A 118 -9.81 -10.09 -1.91
CA SER A 118 -9.81 -11.42 -2.52
C SER A 118 -8.55 -11.58 -3.36
N TYR A 119 -7.91 -12.72 -3.22
CA TYR A 119 -6.66 -13.01 -3.91
C TYR A 119 -6.58 -14.46 -4.37
N VAL A 120 -5.62 -14.73 -5.23
CA VAL A 120 -5.25 -16.06 -5.65
C VAL A 120 -3.73 -16.15 -5.74
N VAL A 121 -3.13 -17.21 -5.16
CA VAL A 121 -1.67 -17.44 -5.11
C VAL A 121 -1.40 -18.88 -5.48
N ASP A 122 -0.32 -19.10 -6.23
CA ASP A 122 0.14 -20.45 -6.58
C ASP A 122 0.15 -21.35 -5.32
N PRO A 123 -0.59 -22.48 -5.32
CA PRO A 123 -0.64 -23.41 -4.20
C PRO A 123 0.73 -23.96 -3.77
N ALA A 124 1.72 -23.97 -4.65
CA ALA A 124 3.09 -24.41 -4.33
C ALA A 124 3.88 -23.39 -3.49
N LEU A 125 3.43 -22.12 -3.41
CA LEU A 125 4.06 -21.09 -2.60
C LEU A 125 3.63 -21.17 -1.13
N PRO A 126 4.37 -20.60 -0.17
CA PRO A 126 3.91 -20.36 1.18
C PRO A 126 2.63 -19.51 1.23
N LEU A 127 1.95 -19.46 2.41
CA LEU A 127 0.79 -18.60 2.60
C LEU A 127 1.17 -17.13 2.38
N PRO A 128 0.37 -16.38 1.60
CA PRO A 128 0.70 -14.99 1.28
C PRO A 128 0.47 -14.04 2.47
N SER A 129 1.01 -12.84 2.34
CA SER A 129 0.65 -11.68 3.16
C SER A 129 -0.13 -10.67 2.34
N VAL A 130 -1.11 -10.02 2.98
CA VAL A 130 -1.78 -8.84 2.47
C VAL A 130 -1.30 -7.65 3.29
N ILE A 131 -0.89 -6.59 2.61
CA ILE A 131 -0.42 -5.34 3.20
C ILE A 131 -1.30 -4.21 2.65
N MET A 132 -1.71 -3.31 3.53
CA MET A 132 -2.36 -2.06 3.16
C MET A 132 -1.52 -0.87 3.59
N SER A 133 -1.60 0.21 2.84
CA SER A 133 -1.03 1.50 3.21
C SER A 133 -2.05 2.60 2.96
N LEU A 134 -2.32 3.41 3.96
CA LEU A 134 -3.24 4.53 3.94
C LEU A 134 -2.46 5.82 3.76
N PHE A 135 -2.89 6.65 2.83
CA PHE A 135 -2.29 7.95 2.53
C PHE A 135 -3.32 9.06 2.59
N SER A 136 -2.89 10.24 3.01
CA SER A 136 -3.63 11.47 2.77
C SER A 136 -3.57 11.86 1.29
N ARG A 137 -4.48 12.71 0.83
CA ARG A 137 -4.47 13.20 -0.57
C ARG A 137 -3.20 13.97 -0.92
N SER A 138 -2.52 14.54 0.06
CA SER A 138 -1.20 15.17 -0.11
C SER A 138 -0.05 14.18 -0.31
N GLY A 139 -0.31 12.87 -0.28
CA GLY A 139 0.68 11.81 -0.50
C GLY A 139 1.44 11.38 0.75
N ASN A 140 1.12 11.93 1.92
CA ASN A 140 1.75 11.51 3.16
C ASN A 140 1.14 10.19 3.65
N MET A 141 1.99 9.21 3.98
CA MET A 141 1.56 7.97 4.60
C MET A 141 1.02 8.24 6.00
N VAL A 142 -0.19 7.78 6.26
CA VAL A 142 -0.86 7.88 7.57
C VAL A 142 -0.55 6.67 8.42
N CYS A 143 -0.74 5.48 7.86
CA CYS A 143 -0.42 4.21 8.51
C CYS A 143 -0.30 3.09 7.49
N SER A 144 0.21 1.96 7.94
CA SER A 144 0.16 0.70 7.22
C SER A 144 -0.21 -0.44 8.17
N ALA A 145 -0.81 -1.50 7.63
CA ALA A 145 -1.06 -2.75 8.33
C ALA A 145 -0.70 -3.91 7.40
N GLY A 146 -0.21 -5.01 7.97
CA GLY A 146 0.19 -6.16 7.19
C GLY A 146 -0.02 -7.46 7.96
N SER A 147 -0.65 -8.46 7.35
CA SER A 147 -0.96 -9.73 8.01
C SER A 147 0.30 -10.42 8.56
N HIS A 148 1.45 -10.26 7.89
CA HIS A 148 2.72 -10.77 8.40
C HIS A 148 3.15 -10.09 9.71
N ASN A 149 3.06 -8.75 9.78
CA ASN A 149 3.44 -7.97 10.97
C ASN A 149 2.52 -8.28 12.16
N ASP A 150 1.25 -8.54 11.87
CA ASP A 150 0.22 -8.86 12.87
C ASP A 150 0.19 -10.37 13.19
N HIS A 151 1.13 -11.16 12.63
CA HIS A 151 1.23 -12.62 12.80
C HIS A 151 -0.04 -13.38 12.42
N VAL A 152 -0.81 -12.86 11.45
CA VAL A 152 -2.03 -13.47 10.94
C VAL A 152 -1.70 -14.29 9.69
N GLN A 153 -2.03 -15.57 9.71
CA GLN A 153 -1.97 -16.44 8.55
C GLN A 153 -3.26 -16.32 7.75
N LEU A 154 -3.14 -15.99 6.47
CA LEU A 154 -4.27 -15.86 5.58
C LEU A 154 -4.58 -17.21 4.92
N PRO A 155 -5.79 -17.78 5.12
CA PRO A 155 -6.16 -19.06 4.56
C PRO A 155 -6.38 -18.97 3.05
N ARG A 156 -6.14 -20.09 2.36
CA ARG A 156 -6.49 -20.29 0.95
C ARG A 156 -7.02 -21.69 0.71
N ASP A 157 -7.80 -21.86 -0.34
CA ASP A 157 -8.27 -23.18 -0.78
C ASP A 157 -7.17 -23.92 -1.58
N GLU A 158 -7.50 -25.15 -2.01
CA GLU A 158 -6.58 -25.99 -2.82
C GLU A 158 -6.24 -25.37 -4.18
N GLN A 159 -7.08 -24.45 -4.67
CA GLN A 159 -6.85 -23.71 -5.91
C GLN A 159 -6.06 -22.40 -5.66
N GLY A 160 -5.61 -22.15 -4.45
CA GLY A 160 -4.85 -20.97 -4.07
C GLY A 160 -5.69 -19.71 -3.84
N ARG A 161 -7.03 -19.80 -3.87
CA ARG A 161 -7.93 -18.66 -3.66
C ARG A 161 -8.12 -18.40 -2.17
N GLY A 162 -8.06 -17.14 -1.78
CA GLY A 162 -8.27 -16.72 -0.41
C GLY A 162 -8.91 -15.34 -0.32
N MET A 163 -9.31 -14.99 0.89
CA MET A 163 -9.85 -13.68 1.22
C MET A 163 -9.25 -13.21 2.54
N ALA A 164 -8.73 -12.00 2.57
CA ALA A 164 -8.32 -11.29 3.77
C ALA A 164 -9.35 -10.21 4.10
N THR A 165 -9.65 -10.06 5.38
CA THR A 165 -10.49 -8.99 5.90
C THR A 165 -9.73 -8.22 6.96
N LEU A 166 -9.61 -6.89 6.79
CA LEU A 166 -8.98 -5.99 7.74
C LEU A 166 -10.01 -4.96 8.19
N SER A 167 -10.20 -4.84 9.50
CA SER A 167 -11.21 -3.96 10.08
C SER A 167 -10.59 -2.87 10.95
N PHE A 168 -11.04 -1.65 10.76
CA PHE A 168 -10.70 -0.47 11.57
C PHE A 168 -11.97 0.03 12.25
N PRO A 169 -12.17 -0.30 13.54
CA PRO A 169 -13.34 0.17 14.27
C PRO A 169 -13.22 1.68 14.53
N ARG A 170 -14.32 2.40 14.37
CA ARG A 170 -14.44 3.83 14.63
C ARG A 170 -13.25 4.61 14.09
N MET A 171 -13.10 4.61 12.75
CA MET A 171 -11.93 5.17 12.07
C MET A 171 -11.57 6.57 12.57
N ALA A 172 -10.36 6.72 13.12
CA ALA A 172 -9.90 7.93 13.78
C ALA A 172 -9.28 8.98 12.82
N LEU A 173 -9.55 8.88 11.53
CA LEU A 173 -9.14 9.87 10.54
C LEU A 173 -9.92 11.16 10.73
N LEU A 174 -9.25 12.30 10.62
CA LEU A 174 -9.89 13.61 10.59
C LEU A 174 -10.41 13.93 9.18
N LYS A 175 -11.24 15.00 9.07
CA LYS A 175 -11.84 15.44 7.80
C LYS A 175 -10.79 15.58 6.70
N GLY A 176 -11.04 14.94 5.57
CA GLY A 176 -10.17 14.98 4.40
C GLY A 176 -10.42 13.85 3.42
N ASP A 177 -9.64 13.87 2.35
CA ASP A 177 -9.62 12.82 1.34
C ASP A 177 -8.37 11.96 1.52
N TYR A 178 -8.57 10.65 1.43
CA TYR A 178 -7.52 9.66 1.61
C TYR A 178 -7.59 8.60 0.52
N PHE A 179 -6.51 7.86 0.34
CA PHE A 179 -6.53 6.69 -0.51
C PHE A 179 -5.77 5.52 0.13
N ILE A 180 -6.13 4.32 -0.28
CA ILE A 180 -5.50 3.09 0.19
C ILE A 180 -4.84 2.39 -0.99
N ASN A 181 -3.61 1.95 -0.78
CA ASN A 181 -2.90 0.98 -1.61
C ASN A 181 -2.98 -0.40 -0.93
N VAL A 182 -3.12 -1.45 -1.74
CA VAL A 182 -3.12 -2.83 -1.25
C VAL A 182 -2.09 -3.63 -2.03
N PHE A 183 -1.35 -4.46 -1.32
CA PHE A 183 -0.29 -5.31 -1.87
C PHE A 183 -0.52 -6.75 -1.46
N LEU A 184 -0.37 -7.66 -2.41
CA LEU A 184 -0.25 -9.09 -2.16
C LEU A 184 1.23 -9.45 -2.16
N ALA A 185 1.72 -10.03 -1.09
CA ALA A 185 3.14 -10.28 -0.88
C ALA A 185 3.42 -11.74 -0.47
N CYS A 186 4.69 -12.12 -0.49
CA CYS A 186 5.15 -13.39 0.07
C CYS A 186 4.91 -13.44 1.60
N GLU A 187 5.09 -14.60 2.20
CA GLU A 187 4.89 -14.89 3.61
C GLU A 187 5.65 -13.95 4.57
N ARG A 188 6.72 -13.32 4.09
CA ARG A 188 7.56 -12.38 4.84
C ARG A 188 7.30 -10.92 4.53
N GLY A 189 6.36 -10.61 3.63
CA GLY A 189 6.06 -9.25 3.20
C GLY A 189 7.17 -8.54 2.39
N LEU A 190 8.21 -9.26 1.97
CA LEU A 190 9.40 -8.70 1.32
C LEU A 190 9.31 -8.65 -0.20
N HIS A 191 8.58 -9.57 -0.80
CA HIS A 191 8.38 -9.65 -2.25
C HIS A 191 6.90 -9.46 -2.55
N TYR A 192 6.59 -8.48 -3.39
CA TYR A 192 5.22 -8.23 -3.83
C TYR A 192 4.91 -9.03 -5.10
N TYR A 193 3.87 -9.85 -5.02
CA TYR A 193 3.32 -10.54 -6.19
C TYR A 193 2.53 -9.57 -7.05
N GLU A 194 1.70 -8.72 -6.40
CA GLU A 194 0.91 -7.69 -7.08
C GLU A 194 0.65 -6.48 -6.17
N SER A 195 0.47 -5.32 -6.80
CA SER A 195 0.20 -4.04 -6.13
C SER A 195 -1.02 -3.39 -6.75
N ALA A 196 -2.02 -3.05 -5.94
CA ALA A 196 -3.18 -2.26 -6.32
C ALA A 196 -3.03 -0.85 -5.71
N LEU A 197 -2.50 0.07 -6.49
CA LEU A 197 -2.28 1.45 -6.07
C LEU A 197 -3.56 2.28 -6.25
N TYR A 198 -3.79 3.23 -5.33
CA TYR A 198 -4.98 4.11 -5.33
C TYR A 198 -6.28 3.32 -5.47
N THR A 199 -6.32 2.10 -4.88
CA THR A 199 -7.41 1.16 -5.14
C THR A 199 -8.70 1.50 -4.42
N ILE A 200 -8.62 2.21 -3.28
CA ILE A 200 -9.78 2.68 -2.49
C ILE A 200 -9.62 4.17 -2.24
N ASP A 201 -10.67 4.94 -2.52
CA ASP A 201 -10.83 6.34 -2.13
C ASP A 201 -11.69 6.43 -0.89
N LEU A 202 -11.25 7.23 0.11
CA LEU A 202 -11.99 7.54 1.32
C LEU A 202 -12.26 9.03 1.40
N GLU A 203 -13.52 9.41 1.61
CA GLU A 203 -13.93 10.78 1.95
C GLU A 203 -14.35 10.78 3.43
N VAL A 204 -13.63 11.51 4.28
CA VAL A 204 -13.89 11.56 5.71
C VAL A 204 -14.48 12.89 6.10
N THR A 205 -15.59 12.85 6.86
CA THR A 205 -16.24 14.01 7.48
C THR A 205 -16.07 13.95 9.00
N GLN A 206 -16.22 15.08 9.69
CA GLN A 206 -16.18 15.17 11.16
C GLN A 206 -17.11 16.29 11.65
N ASP A 207 -17.54 16.20 12.90
CA ASP A 207 -18.33 17.25 13.54
C ASP A 207 -17.44 18.29 14.26
N GLY A 208 -16.25 17.86 14.73
CA GLY A 208 -15.34 18.71 15.50
C GLY A 208 -14.51 19.66 14.63
N LEU A 209 -13.73 20.51 15.29
CA LEU A 209 -12.83 21.49 14.67
C LEU A 209 -11.36 21.05 14.76
N GLU A 210 -11.10 19.83 15.19
CA GLU A 210 -9.76 19.27 15.29
C GLU A 210 -9.08 19.32 13.92
N GLN A 211 -7.80 19.65 13.93
CA GLN A 211 -6.97 19.75 12.74
C GLN A 211 -5.89 18.67 12.74
N GLY A 212 -5.53 18.20 11.56
CA GLY A 212 -4.52 17.15 11.37
C GLY A 212 -5.01 16.04 10.47
N VAL A 213 -4.41 14.87 10.61
CA VAL A 213 -4.71 13.68 9.79
C VAL A 213 -5.47 12.63 10.60
N VAL A 214 -5.10 12.48 11.87
CA VAL A 214 -5.72 11.54 12.81
C VAL A 214 -5.98 12.23 14.12
N THR A 215 -6.99 11.78 14.87
CA THR A 215 -7.19 12.15 16.26
C THR A 215 -6.67 11.04 17.16
N LEU A 216 -5.98 11.44 18.23
CA LEU A 216 -5.52 10.52 19.26
C LEU A 216 -6.48 10.57 20.45
N PRO A 217 -6.77 9.45 21.11
CA PRO A 217 -7.53 9.44 22.35
C PRO A 217 -6.89 10.37 23.38
N HIS A 218 -7.66 11.33 23.90
CA HIS A 218 -7.18 12.28 24.92
C HIS A 218 -8.33 12.74 25.82
N HIS A 219 -7.99 13.26 26.97
CA HIS A 219 -8.92 13.91 27.88
C HIS A 219 -8.21 15.06 28.61
N TRP A 220 -8.98 16.08 28.96
CA TRP A 220 -8.52 17.18 29.80
C TRP A 220 -8.78 16.84 31.27
N ASN A 221 -7.76 17.02 32.10
CA ASN A 221 -7.93 16.93 33.57
C ASN A 221 -8.13 18.33 34.12
N GLU A 222 -9.11 18.50 35.01
CA GLU A 222 -9.36 19.74 35.77
C GLU A 222 -8.35 19.85 36.92
#